data_a169c28cc978f525418efceb3ffb5a78
#
_entry.id   a169c28cc978f525418efceb3ffb5a78
#
_cell.length_a   1.000
_cell.length_b   1.000
_cell.length_c   1.000
_cell.angle_alpha   90.00
_cell.angle_beta   90.00
_cell.angle_gamma   90.00
#
_symmetry.space_group_name_H-M   'P 1'
#
loop_
_entity.id
_entity.type
_entity.pdbx_description
1 polymer ?
#
loop_
_entity_poly.entity_id
_entity_poly.type
_entity_poly.pdbx_seq_one_letter_code
_entity_poly.pdbx_strand_id
1 'polypeptide(L)'
;MKKGFSIIMAFVTVMTMLFSGVTFADDTNENTESKTKECNFTNLIVFARFSDEDEFVDNEYSGNSVRKITDNSYNNADFNVSDYYETASNGKLHMNSVYLFDKGGSIQLSHPRGYYAEYSDENPEGYTDNGEKSQRMYELKTDWSEAINRAISAGNVITNYDGTKKYNFSELDKNNDGAIDAITIIYKNTTQSISVGWSSPLWNYKDYADYVKINADGKTITSKNYVQVTNSYNYLYKDNRKNVILPMAVATHEMGHILGFKDLYNSSNSSPVYYMSAMAKHMSPVPQFISVKEREAKGWLTSDNVKTIYQNGQYTLKEASTRGDSQIVGYKLNLKGTNKTLYLEYRNFGTGGNK
;
A
#
# COMPACT_ATOMS: atom_id res chain seq x y z
N MET A 1 -30.31 -24.06 -27.09
CA MET A 1 -29.07 -24.29 -26.34
C MET A 1 -27.79 -24.52 -27.19
N LYS A 2 -27.77 -24.18 -28.49
CA LYS A 2 -26.56 -24.38 -29.34
C LYS A 2 -25.84 -23.07 -29.78
N LYS A 3 -26.34 -21.89 -29.44
CA LYS A 3 -25.72 -20.61 -29.83
C LYS A 3 -24.77 -20.00 -28.79
N GLY A 4 -24.75 -20.52 -27.57
CA GLY A 4 -23.86 -20.01 -26.51
C GLY A 4 -22.43 -20.59 -26.56
N PHE A 5 -22.27 -21.77 -27.12
CA PHE A 5 -20.97 -22.47 -27.14
C PHE A 5 -20.02 -21.92 -28.23
N SER A 6 -20.55 -21.41 -29.33
CA SER A 6 -19.74 -20.83 -30.41
C SER A 6 -19.04 -19.51 -30.04
N ILE A 7 -19.64 -18.72 -29.13
CA ILE A 7 -19.06 -17.43 -28.71
C ILE A 7 -17.83 -17.65 -27.80
N ILE A 8 -17.92 -18.66 -26.91
CA ILE A 8 -16.82 -18.98 -26.01
C ILE A 8 -15.61 -19.56 -26.78
N MET A 9 -15.88 -20.36 -27.80
CA MET A 9 -14.82 -20.96 -28.62
C MET A 9 -14.11 -19.92 -29.53
N ALA A 10 -14.84 -18.93 -30.03
CA ALA A 10 -14.26 -17.84 -30.82
C ALA A 10 -13.33 -16.94 -29.96
N PHE A 11 -13.66 -16.72 -28.68
CA PHE A 11 -12.81 -15.96 -27.76
C PHE A 11 -11.52 -16.68 -27.40
N VAL A 12 -11.54 -17.97 -27.18
CA VAL A 12 -10.35 -18.77 -26.89
C VAL A 12 -9.42 -18.88 -28.09
N THR A 13 -9.98 -18.97 -29.30
CA THR A 13 -9.17 -19.06 -30.55
C THR A 13 -8.48 -17.74 -30.89
N VAL A 14 -9.11 -16.59 -30.58
CA VAL A 14 -8.50 -15.26 -30.79
C VAL A 14 -7.38 -15.02 -29.78
N MET A 15 -7.50 -15.51 -28.56
CA MET A 15 -6.47 -15.39 -27.53
C MET A 15 -5.21 -16.24 -27.84
N THR A 16 -5.36 -17.39 -28.47
CA THR A 16 -4.23 -18.27 -28.84
C THR A 16 -3.50 -17.80 -30.11
N MET A 17 -4.13 -17.05 -30.99
CA MET A 17 -3.45 -16.51 -32.20
C MET A 17 -2.68 -15.19 -31.97
N LEU A 18 -2.85 -14.54 -30.82
CA LEU A 18 -2.12 -13.32 -30.47
C LEU A 18 -0.72 -13.57 -29.89
N PHE A 19 -0.32 -14.82 -29.67
CA PHE A 19 1.00 -15.17 -29.10
C PHE A 19 2.14 -15.35 -30.10
N SER A 20 1.88 -15.29 -31.41
CA SER A 20 2.90 -15.46 -32.44
C SER A 20 3.06 -14.20 -33.29
N GLY A 21 3.68 -13.15 -32.73
CA GLY A 21 4.04 -12.01 -33.55
C GLY A 21 4.03 -10.64 -32.89
N VAL A 22 4.27 -10.52 -31.59
CA VAL A 22 4.47 -9.22 -30.96
C VAL A 22 5.96 -8.88 -31.00
N THR A 23 6.38 -8.10 -31.97
CA THR A 23 7.65 -7.37 -31.94
C THR A 23 7.45 -6.15 -31.06
N PHE A 24 8.17 -6.08 -29.95
CA PHE A 24 8.22 -4.90 -29.10
C PHE A 24 9.07 -3.84 -29.81
N ALA A 25 8.51 -2.67 -30.09
CA ALA A 25 9.27 -1.49 -30.41
C ALA A 25 9.86 -0.94 -29.11
N ASP A 26 11.18 -0.85 -29.07
CA ASP A 26 11.94 -0.23 -27.99
C ASP A 26 11.85 1.29 -28.20
N ASP A 27 10.90 1.94 -27.50
CA ASP A 27 10.80 3.40 -27.47
C ASP A 27 11.79 3.97 -26.45
N THR A 28 13.06 3.97 -26.85
CA THR A 28 14.07 4.82 -26.24
C THR A 28 14.07 6.15 -26.95
N ASN A 29 13.38 7.14 -26.39
CA ASN A 29 13.73 8.57 -26.33
C ASN A 29 12.46 9.42 -26.13
N GLU A 30 12.16 9.73 -24.90
CA GLU A 30 11.54 11.01 -24.58
C GLU A 30 12.38 11.68 -23.48
N ASN A 31 13.19 12.62 -23.95
CA ASN A 31 13.81 13.66 -23.17
C ASN A 31 12.69 14.65 -22.78
N THR A 32 11.86 14.30 -21.82
CA THR A 32 10.93 15.25 -21.19
C THR A 32 11.59 15.74 -19.92
N GLU A 33 11.89 17.03 -19.90
CA GLU A 33 12.22 17.75 -18.67
C GLU A 33 11.20 17.33 -17.61
N SER A 34 11.66 16.58 -16.61
CA SER A 34 10.92 16.22 -15.43
C SER A 34 10.58 17.50 -14.67
N LYS A 35 9.45 18.14 -15.00
CA LYS A 35 8.76 18.96 -14.02
C LYS A 35 8.45 18.01 -12.87
N THR A 36 9.16 18.15 -11.75
CA THR A 36 8.83 17.47 -10.49
C THR A 36 7.36 17.73 -10.22
N LYS A 37 6.53 16.72 -10.45
CA LYS A 37 5.10 16.83 -10.20
C LYS A 37 4.93 17.10 -8.70
N GLU A 38 4.11 18.08 -8.37
CA GLU A 38 3.90 18.48 -6.98
C GLU A 38 3.23 17.32 -6.22
N CYS A 39 3.79 16.98 -5.06
CA CYS A 39 3.22 15.96 -4.17
C CYS A 39 1.80 16.40 -3.75
N ASN A 40 0.82 15.52 -3.95
CA ASN A 40 -0.57 15.77 -3.58
C ASN A 40 -1.13 14.77 -2.55
N PHE A 41 -0.25 13.95 -1.95
CA PHE A 41 -0.59 13.02 -0.88
C PHE A 41 0.66 12.74 -0.04
N THR A 42 0.58 12.93 1.27
CA THR A 42 1.71 12.71 2.17
C THR A 42 1.41 11.57 3.14
N ASN A 43 2.32 10.61 3.24
CA ASN A 43 2.28 9.54 4.22
C ASN A 43 3.31 9.82 5.32
N LEU A 44 2.87 10.00 6.56
CA LEU A 44 3.75 10.14 7.71
C LEU A 44 4.13 8.75 8.25
N ILE A 45 5.39 8.38 8.13
CA ILE A 45 5.92 7.14 8.68
C ILE A 45 6.46 7.37 10.08
N VAL A 46 6.04 6.52 11.03
CA VAL A 46 6.50 6.52 12.41
C VAL A 46 6.90 5.10 12.79
N PHE A 47 8.15 4.92 13.18
CA PHE A 47 8.60 3.67 13.78
C PHE A 47 8.17 3.62 15.25
N ALA A 48 7.60 2.51 15.67
CA ALA A 48 7.13 2.31 17.03
C ALA A 48 7.68 0.98 17.60
N ARG A 49 8.16 1.03 18.82
CA ARG A 49 8.54 -0.13 19.62
C ARG A 49 7.74 -0.18 20.90
N PHE A 50 7.52 -1.38 21.40
CA PHE A 50 6.84 -1.59 22.68
C PHE A 50 7.81 -1.34 23.85
N SER A 51 7.25 -1.21 25.08
CA SER A 51 8.05 -0.86 26.25
C SER A 51 9.12 -1.90 26.62
N ASP A 52 8.91 -3.14 26.22
CA ASP A 52 9.80 -4.30 26.43
C ASP A 52 10.79 -4.54 25.28
N GLU A 53 10.84 -3.63 24.31
CA GLU A 53 11.69 -3.80 23.13
C GLU A 53 12.84 -2.79 23.07
N ASP A 54 13.97 -3.26 22.60
CA ASP A 54 15.11 -2.43 22.23
C ASP A 54 14.79 -1.62 20.96
N GLU A 55 15.56 -0.54 20.76
CA GLU A 55 15.47 0.31 19.58
C GLU A 55 15.75 -0.48 18.30
N PHE A 56 15.23 0.00 17.17
CA PHE A 56 15.64 -0.48 15.86
C PHE A 56 17.12 -0.23 15.66
N VAL A 57 17.87 -1.28 15.33
CA VAL A 57 19.33 -1.18 15.17
C VAL A 57 19.67 -0.89 13.71
N ASP A 58 20.37 0.21 13.46
CA ASP A 58 20.95 0.48 12.15
C ASP A 58 22.04 -0.53 11.82
N ASN A 59 22.10 -0.95 10.56
CA ASN A 59 23.03 -1.96 10.01
C ASN A 59 22.77 -3.43 10.41
N GLU A 60 21.73 -3.72 11.17
CA GLU A 60 21.33 -5.10 11.49
C GLU A 60 20.90 -5.90 10.23
N TYR A 61 20.43 -5.20 9.21
CA TYR A 61 19.77 -5.79 8.06
C TYR A 61 20.64 -5.69 6.80
N SER A 62 21.48 -6.68 6.58
CA SER A 62 22.37 -6.73 5.40
C SER A 62 23.26 -5.49 5.25
N GLY A 63 23.68 -4.88 6.36
CA GLY A 63 24.51 -3.66 6.35
C GLY A 63 23.77 -2.38 5.96
N ASN A 64 22.44 -2.38 5.92
CA ASN A 64 21.63 -1.20 5.62
C ASN A 64 20.86 -0.72 6.85
N SER A 65 20.69 0.59 6.97
CA SER A 65 19.86 1.16 8.02
C SER A 65 18.38 0.86 7.76
N VAL A 66 17.62 0.65 8.83
CA VAL A 66 16.16 0.48 8.81
C VAL A 66 15.47 1.62 8.06
N ARG A 67 15.92 2.85 8.28
CA ARG A 67 15.38 4.05 7.61
C ARG A 67 15.56 3.98 6.11
N LYS A 68 16.78 3.62 5.65
CA LYS A 68 17.08 3.53 4.22
C LYS A 68 16.31 2.42 3.53
N ILE A 69 16.19 1.26 4.17
CA ILE A 69 15.39 0.13 3.65
C ILE A 69 13.92 0.52 3.54
N THR A 70 13.37 1.18 4.56
CA THR A 70 11.99 1.66 4.53
C THR A 70 11.78 2.71 3.45
N ASP A 71 12.69 3.68 3.33
CA ASP A 71 12.60 4.73 2.33
C ASP A 71 12.72 4.17 0.90
N ASN A 72 13.59 3.20 0.66
CA ASN A 72 13.62 2.49 -0.61
C ASN A 72 12.24 1.90 -0.94
N SER A 73 11.61 1.26 0.03
CA SER A 73 10.33 0.57 -0.16
C SER A 73 9.16 1.53 -0.39
N TYR A 74 9.20 2.72 0.16
CA TYR A 74 8.10 3.70 0.06
C TYR A 74 8.32 4.76 -1.01
N ASN A 75 9.57 5.17 -1.28
CA ASN A 75 9.85 6.32 -2.14
C ASN A 75 10.84 6.07 -3.27
N ASN A 76 11.87 5.18 -3.13
CA ASN A 76 13.09 5.30 -3.94
C ASN A 76 13.57 4.04 -4.66
N ALA A 77 13.00 2.86 -4.41
CA ALA A 77 13.37 1.66 -5.16
C ALA A 77 12.72 1.62 -6.55
N ASP A 78 13.18 0.73 -7.42
CA ASP A 78 12.54 0.48 -8.73
C ASP A 78 11.07 0.11 -8.60
N PHE A 79 10.71 -0.45 -7.47
CA PHE A 79 9.36 -0.78 -7.10
C PHE A 79 9.10 -0.32 -5.67
N ASN A 80 8.33 0.73 -5.52
CA ASN A 80 7.99 1.33 -4.23
C ASN A 80 6.50 1.73 -4.18
N VAL A 81 5.98 2.04 -2.99
CA VAL A 81 4.55 2.37 -2.80
C VAL A 81 4.16 3.59 -3.59
N SER A 82 5.01 4.63 -3.60
CA SER A 82 4.74 5.88 -4.33
C SER A 82 4.57 5.63 -5.82
N ASP A 83 5.54 4.98 -6.46
CA ASP A 83 5.50 4.67 -7.90
C ASP A 83 4.37 3.72 -8.26
N TYR A 84 4.08 2.76 -7.37
CA TYR A 84 2.95 1.87 -7.55
C TYR A 84 1.64 2.65 -7.68
N TYR A 85 1.37 3.57 -6.74
CA TYR A 85 0.14 4.35 -6.77
C TYR A 85 0.14 5.47 -7.79
N GLU A 86 1.30 6.04 -8.12
CA GLU A 86 1.41 6.95 -9.27
C GLU A 86 1.03 6.23 -10.56
N THR A 87 1.53 5.01 -10.75
CA THR A 87 1.20 4.18 -11.91
C THR A 87 -0.26 3.76 -11.90
N ALA A 88 -0.77 3.27 -10.77
CA ALA A 88 -2.16 2.84 -10.64
C ALA A 88 -3.14 3.99 -10.87
N SER A 89 -2.81 5.19 -10.45
CA SER A 89 -3.66 6.39 -10.62
C SER A 89 -3.56 7.02 -12.01
N ASN A 90 -2.76 6.45 -12.91
CA ASN A 90 -2.44 7.06 -14.22
C ASN A 90 -1.77 8.44 -14.07
N GLY A 91 -0.91 8.58 -13.07
CA GLY A 91 -0.18 9.81 -12.78
C GLY A 91 -1.00 10.91 -12.09
N LYS A 92 -2.15 10.58 -11.49
CA LYS A 92 -2.98 11.56 -10.75
C LYS A 92 -2.62 11.65 -9.28
N LEU A 93 -2.06 10.59 -8.69
CA LEU A 93 -1.62 10.55 -7.31
C LEU A 93 -0.09 10.62 -7.26
N HIS A 94 0.44 11.62 -6.58
CA HIS A 94 1.86 11.83 -6.32
C HIS A 94 2.09 11.75 -4.82
N MET A 95 2.42 10.56 -4.33
CA MET A 95 2.63 10.29 -2.92
C MET A 95 4.09 10.56 -2.55
N ASN A 96 4.30 11.13 -1.35
CA ASN A 96 5.59 11.20 -0.71
C ASN A 96 5.49 10.70 0.73
N SER A 97 6.40 9.84 1.15
CA SER A 97 6.50 9.41 2.54
C SER A 97 7.57 10.19 3.27
N VAL A 98 7.20 10.73 4.43
CA VAL A 98 8.05 11.52 5.33
C VAL A 98 8.06 10.88 6.71
N TYR A 99 8.98 11.27 7.57
CA TYR A 99 9.28 10.54 8.80
C TYR A 99 9.24 11.45 10.02
N LEU A 100 8.70 10.92 11.12
CA LEU A 100 8.90 11.46 12.45
C LEU A 100 9.73 10.45 13.25
N PHE A 101 10.89 10.91 13.74
CA PHE A 101 11.75 10.12 14.62
C PHE A 101 11.74 10.71 16.03
N ASP A 102 11.75 9.85 17.06
CA ASP A 102 12.01 10.27 18.44
C ASP A 102 13.50 10.08 18.75
N LYS A 103 14.20 11.18 19.04
CA LYS A 103 15.66 11.20 19.28
C LYS A 103 16.45 10.47 18.18
N GLY A 104 15.95 10.54 16.96
CA GLY A 104 16.53 9.85 15.82
C GLY A 104 16.16 8.37 15.68
N GLY A 105 15.32 7.83 16.53
CA GLY A 105 14.83 6.43 16.55
C GLY A 105 13.32 6.31 16.47
N SER A 106 12.78 5.24 17.05
CA SER A 106 11.35 4.97 17.14
C SER A 106 10.71 5.65 18.36
N ILE A 107 9.42 5.91 18.28
CA ILE A 107 8.62 6.22 19.47
C ILE A 107 8.52 4.96 20.35
N GLN A 108 8.52 5.13 21.66
CA GLN A 108 8.30 4.03 22.61
C GLN A 108 6.88 4.08 23.16
N LEU A 109 6.18 2.96 23.04
CA LEU A 109 4.86 2.74 23.59
C LEU A 109 4.89 2.41 25.08
N SER A 110 3.78 2.63 25.78
CA SER A 110 3.72 2.53 27.24
C SER A 110 3.68 1.08 27.74
N HIS A 111 3.15 0.16 26.91
CA HIS A 111 2.95 -1.23 27.29
C HIS A 111 3.87 -2.18 26.51
N PRO A 112 4.17 -3.35 27.06
CA PRO A 112 4.88 -4.39 26.36
C PRO A 112 4.04 -4.97 25.20
N ARG A 113 4.69 -5.61 24.25
CA ARG A 113 4.01 -6.18 23.08
C ARG A 113 2.94 -7.20 23.46
N GLY A 114 3.22 -8.04 24.46
CA GLY A 114 2.32 -9.08 24.93
C GLY A 114 0.99 -8.54 25.46
N TYR A 115 0.98 -7.35 26.01
CA TYR A 115 -0.25 -6.67 26.46
C TYR A 115 -1.29 -6.53 25.36
N TYR A 116 -0.87 -6.31 24.11
CA TYR A 116 -1.75 -6.14 22.96
C TYR A 116 -2.04 -7.45 22.19
N ALA A 117 -1.59 -8.58 22.71
CA ALA A 117 -1.83 -9.91 22.14
C ALA A 117 -2.79 -10.71 23.03
N GLU A 118 -3.27 -11.85 22.52
CA GLU A 118 -4.14 -12.74 23.26
C GLU A 118 -3.38 -13.42 24.40
N TYR A 119 -4.09 -13.68 25.51
CA TYR A 119 -3.56 -14.43 26.64
C TYR A 119 -3.14 -15.85 26.21
N SER A 120 -2.00 -16.28 26.70
CA SER A 120 -1.55 -17.67 26.70
C SER A 120 -0.67 -17.91 27.90
N ASP A 121 -0.30 -19.17 28.16
CA ASP A 121 0.62 -19.50 29.26
C ASP A 121 1.99 -18.82 29.06
N GLU A 122 2.40 -18.60 27.80
CA GLU A 122 3.62 -17.87 27.43
C GLU A 122 3.43 -16.34 27.42
N ASN A 123 2.19 -15.87 27.41
CA ASN A 123 1.82 -14.45 27.40
C ASN A 123 0.75 -14.13 28.46
N PRO A 124 1.08 -14.19 29.74
CA PRO A 124 0.10 -14.04 30.83
C PRO A 124 -0.47 -12.63 30.98
N GLU A 125 0.11 -11.62 30.34
CA GLU A 125 -0.37 -10.24 30.32
C GLU A 125 -1.31 -9.93 29.15
N GLY A 126 -1.57 -10.92 28.29
CA GLY A 126 -2.47 -10.82 27.13
C GLY A 126 -3.94 -10.63 27.50
N TYR A 127 -4.75 -10.16 26.55
CA TYR A 127 -6.20 -10.02 26.75
C TYR A 127 -6.91 -11.39 26.73
N THR A 128 -7.96 -11.52 27.53
CA THR A 128 -8.67 -12.79 27.72
C THR A 128 -10.02 -12.85 26.99
N ASP A 129 -10.57 -11.70 26.62
CA ASP A 129 -11.86 -11.60 25.94
C ASP A 129 -11.94 -10.45 24.92
N ASN A 130 -13.04 -10.40 24.17
CA ASN A 130 -13.25 -9.37 23.16
C ASN A 130 -13.45 -7.95 23.72
N GLY A 131 -13.89 -7.82 24.96
CA GLY A 131 -14.04 -6.52 25.63
C GLY A 131 -12.67 -5.92 25.93
N GLU A 132 -11.81 -6.69 26.58
CA GLU A 132 -10.41 -6.30 26.81
C GLU A 132 -9.66 -6.04 25.50
N LYS A 133 -9.83 -6.90 24.52
CA LYS A 133 -9.25 -6.70 23.19
C LYS A 133 -9.62 -5.36 22.58
N SER A 134 -10.91 -5.01 22.61
CA SER A 134 -11.40 -3.74 22.06
C SER A 134 -10.86 -2.54 22.83
N GLN A 135 -10.78 -2.65 24.15
CA GLN A 135 -10.18 -1.63 25.01
C GLN A 135 -8.70 -1.43 24.66
N ARG A 136 -7.92 -2.50 24.57
CA ARG A 136 -6.49 -2.44 24.26
C ARG A 136 -6.19 -1.93 22.85
N MET A 137 -7.09 -2.20 21.89
CA MET A 137 -7.02 -1.56 20.57
C MET A 137 -7.19 -0.03 20.66
N TYR A 138 -8.08 0.44 21.52
CA TYR A 138 -8.26 1.89 21.74
C TYR A 138 -7.04 2.49 22.45
N GLU A 139 -6.53 1.82 23.47
CA GLU A 139 -5.35 2.23 24.22
C GLU A 139 -4.10 2.32 23.33
N LEU A 140 -3.91 1.34 22.43
CA LEU A 140 -2.81 1.36 21.47
C LEU A 140 -2.82 2.62 20.58
N LYS A 141 -4.00 3.00 20.08
CA LYS A 141 -4.16 4.22 19.26
C LYS A 141 -3.90 5.50 20.05
N THR A 142 -4.35 5.53 21.29
CA THR A 142 -4.11 6.66 22.20
C THR A 142 -2.61 6.78 22.51
N ASP A 143 -1.96 5.65 22.78
CA ASP A 143 -0.54 5.60 23.08
C ASP A 143 0.33 6.08 21.90
N TRP A 144 -0.02 5.73 20.64
CA TRP A 144 0.63 6.33 19.49
C TRP A 144 0.53 7.86 19.49
N SER A 145 -0.69 8.37 19.70
CA SER A 145 -0.94 9.81 19.72
C SER A 145 -0.09 10.51 20.77
N GLU A 146 -0.06 9.95 21.99
CA GLU A 146 0.73 10.49 23.08
C GLU A 146 2.24 10.41 22.81
N ALA A 147 2.73 9.27 22.30
CA ALA A 147 4.14 9.10 21.98
C ALA A 147 4.62 10.03 20.85
N ILE A 148 3.81 10.19 19.80
CA ILE A 148 4.07 11.16 18.73
C ILE A 148 4.12 12.58 19.29
N ASN A 149 3.17 12.97 20.13
CA ASN A 149 3.15 14.32 20.73
C ASN A 149 4.31 14.54 21.71
N ARG A 150 4.73 13.52 22.46
CA ARG A 150 5.95 13.58 23.28
C ARG A 150 7.19 13.83 22.40
N ALA A 151 7.31 13.13 21.28
CA ALA A 151 8.42 13.32 20.35
C ALA A 151 8.46 14.75 19.78
N ILE A 152 7.31 15.28 19.33
CA ILE A 152 7.20 16.64 18.83
C ILE A 152 7.52 17.67 19.91
N SER A 153 6.99 17.51 21.11
CA SER A 153 7.23 18.40 22.25
C SER A 153 8.69 18.38 22.70
N ALA A 154 9.41 17.29 22.47
CA ALA A 154 10.85 17.18 22.67
C ALA A 154 11.69 17.87 21.58
N GLY A 155 11.05 18.49 20.58
CA GLY A 155 11.70 19.23 19.51
C GLY A 155 12.01 18.42 18.26
N ASN A 156 11.53 17.16 18.17
CA ASN A 156 11.67 16.39 16.94
C ASN A 156 10.77 16.98 15.84
N VAL A 157 11.26 16.93 14.62
CA VAL A 157 10.61 17.51 13.43
C VAL A 157 10.38 16.43 12.38
N ILE A 158 9.42 16.70 11.49
CA ILE A 158 9.17 15.81 10.35
C ILE A 158 10.26 16.06 9.30
N THR A 159 10.86 14.96 8.82
CA THR A 159 11.97 15.01 7.87
C THR A 159 11.82 13.94 6.79
N ASN A 160 12.65 14.01 5.75
CA ASN A 160 12.96 12.82 4.96
C ASN A 160 13.77 11.81 5.79
N TYR A 161 14.01 10.62 5.26
CA TYR A 161 14.63 9.50 6.01
C TYR A 161 16.03 9.82 6.57
N ASP A 162 16.78 10.69 5.92
CA ASP A 162 18.16 11.07 6.31
C ASP A 162 18.24 12.36 7.12
N GLY A 163 17.10 13.02 7.39
CA GLY A 163 17.02 14.22 8.19
C GLY A 163 17.48 15.50 7.48
N THR A 164 17.83 15.43 6.19
CA THR A 164 18.37 16.60 5.46
C THR A 164 17.32 17.59 5.04
N LYS A 165 16.07 17.16 4.87
CA LYS A 165 14.93 18.00 4.52
C LYS A 165 13.89 17.97 5.63
N LYS A 166 13.43 19.14 6.06
CA LYS A 166 12.33 19.32 7.04
C LYS A 166 11.03 19.62 6.33
N TYR A 167 9.93 19.17 6.91
CA TYR A 167 8.58 19.41 6.44
C TYR A 167 7.75 20.07 7.54
N ASN A 168 6.87 20.97 7.14
CA ASN A 168 5.88 21.56 8.04
C ASN A 168 4.68 20.63 8.20
N PHE A 169 3.96 20.76 9.30
CA PHE A 169 2.76 19.94 9.53
C PHE A 169 1.65 20.17 8.49
N SER A 170 1.55 21.38 7.93
CA SER A 170 0.62 21.67 6.83
C SER A 170 0.91 20.87 5.55
N GLU A 171 2.12 20.32 5.41
CA GLU A 171 2.49 19.47 4.29
C GLU A 171 2.00 18.02 4.45
N LEU A 172 1.45 17.67 5.61
CA LEU A 172 0.81 16.37 5.85
C LEU A 172 -0.66 16.31 5.41
N ASP A 173 -1.26 17.46 5.12
CA ASP A 173 -2.65 17.64 4.69
C ASP A 173 -2.65 18.31 3.32
N LYS A 174 -2.39 17.54 2.27
CA LYS A 174 -2.25 18.03 0.91
C LYS A 174 -3.59 18.35 0.25
N ASN A 175 -4.68 17.73 0.74
CA ASN A 175 -6.02 17.99 0.24
C ASN A 175 -6.73 19.12 1.00
N ASN A 176 -6.10 19.69 2.06
CA ASN A 176 -6.59 20.77 2.90
C ASN A 176 -7.96 20.47 3.56
N ASP A 177 -8.20 19.22 3.96
CA ASP A 177 -9.43 18.80 4.64
C ASP A 177 -9.35 18.87 6.18
N GLY A 178 -8.22 19.35 6.71
CA GLY A 178 -7.95 19.50 8.14
C GLY A 178 -7.47 18.21 8.80
N ALA A 179 -7.13 17.20 8.03
CA ALA A 179 -6.60 15.93 8.53
C ALA A 179 -5.31 15.55 7.82
N ILE A 180 -4.49 14.72 8.48
CA ILE A 180 -3.32 14.10 7.86
C ILE A 180 -3.79 13.13 6.79
N ASP A 181 -3.20 13.19 5.59
CA ASP A 181 -3.57 12.31 4.48
C ASP A 181 -3.41 10.83 4.84
N ALA A 182 -2.28 10.44 5.43
CA ALA A 182 -2.03 9.09 5.96
C ALA A 182 -0.95 9.09 7.05
N ILE A 183 -1.09 8.16 8.00
CA ILE A 183 -0.03 7.76 8.94
C ILE A 183 0.24 6.27 8.77
N THR A 184 1.51 5.90 8.67
CA THR A 184 1.95 4.50 8.70
C THR A 184 2.74 4.26 9.98
N ILE A 185 2.23 3.42 10.87
CA ILE A 185 2.92 2.96 12.07
C ILE A 185 3.65 1.66 11.73
N ILE A 186 4.96 1.65 11.93
CA ILE A 186 5.81 0.50 11.63
C ILE A 186 6.34 -0.09 12.93
N TYR A 187 5.92 -1.31 13.25
CA TYR A 187 6.45 -2.06 14.39
C TYR A 187 7.69 -2.87 14.02
N LYS A 188 8.58 -2.99 14.97
CA LYS A 188 9.71 -3.91 14.88
C LYS A 188 9.19 -5.35 14.76
N ASN A 189 9.73 -6.13 13.81
CA ASN A 189 9.49 -7.56 13.79
C ASN A 189 10.20 -8.21 14.97
N THR A 190 9.53 -9.09 15.68
CA THR A 190 10.10 -9.80 16.83
C THR A 190 10.17 -11.30 16.55
N THR A 191 11.16 -11.94 17.14
CA THR A 191 11.26 -13.40 17.21
C THR A 191 10.43 -13.98 18.36
N GLN A 192 9.81 -13.13 19.19
CA GLN A 192 8.91 -13.59 20.24
C GLN A 192 7.72 -14.34 19.63
N SER A 193 7.42 -15.50 20.21
CA SER A 193 6.33 -16.39 19.79
C SER A 193 4.95 -15.87 20.22
N ILE A 194 4.72 -14.57 20.08
CA ILE A 194 3.41 -13.99 20.39
C ILE A 194 2.53 -14.19 19.18
N SER A 195 1.52 -15.04 19.33
CA SER A 195 0.54 -15.28 18.28
C SER A 195 -0.28 -14.03 18.02
N VAL A 196 -0.17 -13.46 16.82
CA VAL A 196 -1.01 -12.38 16.35
C VAL A 196 -2.10 -13.00 15.47
N GLY A 197 -3.24 -13.31 16.08
CA GLY A 197 -4.40 -13.82 15.36
C GLY A 197 -5.08 -12.75 14.51
N TRP A 198 -5.91 -13.18 13.58
CA TRP A 198 -6.80 -12.31 12.79
C TRP A 198 -7.58 -11.35 13.71
N SER A 199 -7.62 -10.06 13.32
CA SER A 199 -8.26 -9.00 14.09
C SER A 199 -7.65 -8.70 15.46
N SER A 200 -6.44 -9.16 15.77
CA SER A 200 -5.68 -8.73 16.95
C SER A 200 -5.33 -7.23 16.84
N PRO A 201 -5.15 -6.50 17.97
CA PRO A 201 -4.63 -5.13 17.94
C PRO A 201 -3.34 -4.94 17.15
N LEU A 202 -2.51 -6.00 17.05
CA LEU A 202 -1.24 -5.98 16.33
C LEU A 202 -1.31 -6.53 14.90
N TRP A 203 -2.50 -6.90 14.41
CA TRP A 203 -2.67 -7.32 13.02
C TRP A 203 -2.36 -6.16 12.06
N ASN A 204 -1.76 -6.47 10.92
CA ASN A 204 -1.56 -5.47 9.88
C ASN A 204 -2.91 -5.09 9.29
N TYR A 205 -3.31 -3.84 9.38
CA TYR A 205 -4.58 -3.35 8.88
C TYR A 205 -4.63 -1.84 8.74
N LYS A 206 -5.60 -1.35 7.99
CA LYS A 206 -6.04 0.03 7.95
C LYS A 206 -7.26 0.22 8.84
N ASP A 207 -7.28 1.27 9.63
CA ASP A 207 -8.45 1.66 10.40
C ASP A 207 -8.62 3.19 10.44
N TYR A 208 -9.74 3.63 10.99
CA TYR A 208 -10.01 5.04 11.26
C TYR A 208 -9.32 5.47 12.55
N ALA A 209 -8.69 6.63 12.50
CA ALA A 209 -7.87 7.14 13.58
C ALA A 209 -8.34 8.50 14.09
N ASP A 210 -9.63 8.67 14.32
CA ASP A 210 -10.17 9.89 14.95
C ASP A 210 -9.53 10.19 16.32
N TYR A 211 -8.78 9.23 16.84
CA TYR A 211 -8.09 9.29 18.13
C TYR A 211 -6.64 9.79 18.01
N VAL A 212 -6.00 9.69 16.85
CA VAL A 212 -4.62 10.18 16.69
C VAL A 212 -4.65 11.68 16.42
N LYS A 213 -4.40 12.45 17.48
CA LYS A 213 -4.35 13.91 17.44
C LYS A 213 -2.90 14.34 17.57
N ILE A 214 -2.39 15.01 16.57
CA ILE A 214 -1.03 15.55 16.56
C ILE A 214 -1.10 17.06 16.81
N ASN A 215 -0.43 17.53 17.86
CA ASN A 215 -0.33 18.93 18.20
C ASN A 215 0.99 19.48 17.70
N ALA A 216 0.93 20.35 16.71
CA ALA A 216 2.12 20.99 16.16
C ALA A 216 1.77 22.33 15.55
N ASP A 217 2.74 23.25 15.55
CA ASP A 217 2.61 24.62 15.01
C ASP A 217 1.39 25.37 15.56
N GLY A 218 1.04 25.11 16.84
CA GLY A 218 -0.12 25.70 17.51
C GLY A 218 -1.48 25.18 17.03
N LYS A 219 -1.50 24.10 16.27
CA LYS A 219 -2.72 23.46 15.74
C LYS A 219 -2.78 22.01 16.18
N THR A 220 -4.00 21.49 16.30
CA THR A 220 -4.25 20.05 16.43
C THR A 220 -4.71 19.54 15.08
N ILE A 221 -3.97 18.59 14.51
CA ILE A 221 -4.32 17.92 13.28
C ILE A 221 -4.71 16.49 13.64
N THR A 222 -5.86 16.05 13.16
CA THR A 222 -6.36 14.70 13.40
C THR A 222 -6.02 13.82 12.22
N SER A 223 -5.58 12.59 12.46
CA SER A 223 -5.50 11.60 11.39
C SER A 223 -6.85 10.91 11.26
N LYS A 224 -7.46 10.95 10.08
CA LYS A 224 -8.69 10.20 9.79
C LYS A 224 -8.42 8.73 9.53
N ASN A 225 -7.22 8.40 9.03
CA ASN A 225 -6.86 7.06 8.64
C ASN A 225 -5.41 6.75 8.99
N TYR A 226 -5.15 5.53 9.37
CA TYR A 226 -3.79 5.02 9.53
C TYR A 226 -3.63 3.63 8.95
N VAL A 227 -2.39 3.27 8.65
CA VAL A 227 -1.94 1.94 8.33
C VAL A 227 -1.02 1.47 9.45
N GLN A 228 -1.26 0.26 9.91
CA GLN A 228 -0.38 -0.43 10.84
C GLN A 228 0.27 -1.60 10.12
N VAL A 229 1.59 -1.68 10.15
CA VAL A 229 2.33 -2.79 9.57
C VAL A 229 3.44 -3.26 10.48
N THR A 230 3.64 -4.57 10.55
CA THR A 230 4.81 -5.17 11.16
C THR A 230 5.84 -5.42 10.07
N ASN A 231 7.01 -4.81 10.21
CA ASN A 231 8.05 -4.97 9.21
C ASN A 231 8.77 -6.30 9.37
N SER A 232 8.73 -7.07 8.30
CA SER A 232 9.42 -8.35 8.20
C SER A 232 10.84 -8.15 7.67
N TYR A 233 11.71 -7.50 8.46
CA TYR A 233 13.13 -7.30 8.08
C TYR A 233 13.90 -8.60 7.85
N ASN A 234 13.36 -9.73 8.30
CA ASN A 234 13.92 -11.05 8.03
C ASN A 234 13.70 -11.53 6.57
N TYR A 235 12.84 -10.84 5.81
CA TYR A 235 12.48 -11.19 4.43
C TYR A 235 12.77 -10.02 3.49
N LEU A 236 14.03 -9.56 3.47
CA LEU A 236 14.45 -8.48 2.59
C LEU A 236 14.63 -8.98 1.16
N TYR A 237 14.29 -8.12 0.22
CA TYR A 237 14.47 -8.35 -1.22
C TYR A 237 15.46 -7.34 -1.78
N LYS A 238 15.96 -7.62 -2.97
CA LYS A 238 16.73 -6.65 -3.75
C LYS A 238 15.98 -6.34 -5.02
N ASP A 239 15.83 -5.06 -5.31
CA ASP A 239 15.33 -4.59 -6.60
C ASP A 239 16.42 -4.73 -7.69
N ASN A 240 16.09 -4.34 -8.93
CA ASN A 240 17.02 -4.40 -10.07
C ASN A 240 18.24 -3.49 -9.89
N ARG A 241 18.11 -2.39 -9.15
CA ARG A 241 19.21 -1.47 -8.80
C ARG A 241 19.97 -1.95 -7.56
N LYS A 242 19.67 -3.16 -7.06
CA LYS A 242 20.26 -3.77 -5.87
C LYS A 242 19.94 -3.05 -4.55
N ASN A 243 18.92 -2.17 -4.53
CA ASN A 243 18.41 -1.62 -3.29
C ASN A 243 17.79 -2.73 -2.45
N VAL A 244 18.05 -2.73 -1.15
CA VAL A 244 17.38 -3.61 -0.21
C VAL A 244 16.02 -3.01 0.12
N ILE A 245 14.97 -3.80 0.00
CA ILE A 245 13.58 -3.41 0.19
C ILE A 245 12.81 -4.40 1.07
N LEU A 246 11.75 -3.93 1.69
CA LEU A 246 10.78 -4.71 2.44
C LEU A 246 9.76 -5.40 1.51
N PRO A 247 9.09 -6.45 1.96
CA PRO A 247 7.89 -6.96 1.28
C PRO A 247 6.80 -5.88 1.26
N MET A 248 6.41 -5.45 0.05
CA MET A 248 5.54 -4.29 -0.14
C MET A 248 4.05 -4.62 -0.21
N ALA A 249 3.70 -5.91 -0.36
CA ALA A 249 2.33 -6.30 -0.67
C ALA A 249 1.32 -5.85 0.40
N VAL A 250 1.66 -6.05 1.68
CA VAL A 250 0.77 -5.66 2.80
C VAL A 250 0.66 -4.14 2.89
N ALA A 251 1.78 -3.42 2.88
CA ALA A 251 1.77 -1.96 2.97
C ALA A 251 1.00 -1.32 1.81
N THR A 252 1.14 -1.87 0.60
CA THR A 252 0.38 -1.41 -0.57
C THR A 252 -1.12 -1.73 -0.42
N HIS A 253 -1.48 -2.92 0.07
CA HIS A 253 -2.86 -3.30 0.33
C HIS A 253 -3.53 -2.33 1.32
N GLU A 254 -2.93 -2.14 2.48
CA GLU A 254 -3.49 -1.29 3.53
C GLU A 254 -3.56 0.19 3.10
N MET A 255 -2.55 0.67 2.37
CA MET A 255 -2.60 2.01 1.77
C MET A 255 -3.74 2.12 0.74
N GLY A 256 -4.05 1.04 0.03
CA GLY A 256 -5.21 0.95 -0.86
C GLY A 256 -6.52 1.23 -0.16
N HIS A 257 -6.67 0.77 1.08
CA HIS A 257 -7.85 1.07 1.89
C HIS A 257 -7.95 2.56 2.27
N ILE A 258 -6.83 3.21 2.58
CA ILE A 258 -6.82 4.68 2.79
C ILE A 258 -7.29 5.40 1.52
N LEU A 259 -6.85 4.94 0.37
CA LEU A 259 -7.25 5.47 -0.93
C LEU A 259 -8.68 5.08 -1.33
N GLY A 260 -9.40 4.29 -0.51
CA GLY A 260 -10.82 3.96 -0.68
C GLY A 260 -11.12 2.68 -1.46
N PHE A 261 -10.13 1.84 -1.72
CA PHE A 261 -10.35 0.50 -2.28
C PHE A 261 -10.86 -0.46 -1.21
N LYS A 262 -11.66 -1.44 -1.62
CA LYS A 262 -12.24 -2.46 -0.74
C LYS A 262 -11.54 -3.79 -0.95
N ASP A 263 -11.58 -4.65 0.07
CA ASP A 263 -11.17 -6.03 -0.07
C ASP A 263 -11.91 -6.75 -1.20
N LEU A 264 -11.17 -7.56 -1.93
CA LEU A 264 -11.69 -8.47 -2.94
C LEU A 264 -11.73 -9.93 -2.45
N TYR A 265 -11.69 -10.11 -1.16
CA TYR A 265 -11.94 -11.39 -0.47
C TYR A 265 -13.00 -11.18 0.61
N ASN A 266 -13.54 -12.27 1.15
CA ASN A 266 -14.53 -12.22 2.23
C ASN A 266 -14.04 -12.94 3.49
N SER A 267 -14.78 -12.79 4.59
CA SER A 267 -14.47 -13.42 5.88
C SER A 267 -14.41 -14.94 5.85
N SER A 268 -15.03 -15.60 4.86
CA SER A 268 -14.94 -17.05 4.65
C SER A 268 -13.68 -17.47 3.89
N ASN A 269 -12.71 -16.57 3.75
CA ASN A 269 -11.44 -16.80 3.04
C ASN A 269 -11.59 -17.12 1.54
N SER A 270 -12.75 -16.81 0.99
CA SER A 270 -13.00 -16.91 -0.45
C SER A 270 -12.46 -15.66 -1.14
N SER A 271 -11.55 -15.83 -2.09
CA SER A 271 -10.98 -14.78 -2.91
C SER A 271 -11.37 -14.98 -4.36
N PRO A 272 -12.47 -14.36 -4.83
CA PRO A 272 -12.97 -14.57 -6.20
C PRO A 272 -11.98 -14.19 -7.28
N VAL A 273 -11.07 -13.25 -6.98
CA VAL A 273 -10.01 -12.79 -7.88
C VAL A 273 -8.64 -13.35 -7.50
N TYR A 274 -8.61 -14.25 -6.51
CA TYR A 274 -7.41 -14.92 -6.02
C TYR A 274 -6.27 -13.93 -5.75
N TYR A 275 -5.12 -14.04 -6.41
CA TYR A 275 -3.96 -13.15 -6.27
C TYR A 275 -3.88 -12.09 -7.38
N MET A 276 -4.98 -11.74 -8.03
CA MET A 276 -4.96 -10.86 -9.21
C MET A 276 -5.14 -9.37 -8.91
N SER A 277 -5.15 -8.96 -7.65
CA SER A 277 -5.20 -7.54 -7.26
C SER A 277 -4.46 -7.35 -5.95
N ALA A 278 -3.87 -6.18 -5.75
CA ALA A 278 -3.34 -5.79 -4.45
C ALA A 278 -4.41 -5.84 -3.35
N MET A 279 -5.69 -5.63 -3.71
CA MET A 279 -6.81 -5.70 -2.77
C MET A 279 -7.37 -7.12 -2.57
N ALA A 280 -6.71 -8.14 -3.12
CA ALA A 280 -7.01 -9.55 -2.92
C ALA A 280 -6.00 -10.20 -1.94
N LYS A 281 -5.92 -11.54 -1.94
CA LYS A 281 -4.87 -12.23 -1.18
C LYS A 281 -3.48 -11.86 -1.71
N HIS A 282 -2.60 -11.47 -0.81
CA HIS A 282 -1.22 -11.16 -1.13
C HIS A 282 -0.30 -12.21 -0.51
N MET A 283 0.46 -12.91 -1.35
CA MET A 283 1.51 -13.84 -0.92
C MET A 283 2.86 -13.55 -1.59
N SER A 284 2.90 -12.52 -2.43
CA SER A 284 4.12 -12.07 -3.08
C SER A 284 4.73 -10.89 -2.32
N PRO A 285 6.05 -10.75 -2.27
CA PRO A 285 6.70 -9.55 -1.75
C PRO A 285 6.34 -8.29 -2.58
N VAL A 286 6.05 -8.49 -3.87
CA VAL A 286 5.64 -7.44 -4.80
C VAL A 286 4.12 -7.49 -4.95
N PRO A 287 3.38 -6.40 -4.70
CA PRO A 287 1.94 -6.37 -4.81
C PRO A 287 1.51 -6.57 -6.27
N GLN A 288 0.39 -7.26 -6.45
CA GLN A 288 -0.27 -7.34 -7.74
C GLN A 288 -0.93 -6.00 -8.08
N PHE A 289 -1.08 -5.72 -9.37
CA PHE A 289 -1.61 -4.44 -9.81
C PHE A 289 -3.14 -4.35 -9.58
N ILE A 290 -3.64 -3.17 -9.17
CA ILE A 290 -5.07 -2.91 -9.00
C ILE A 290 -5.76 -3.03 -10.37
N SER A 291 -6.95 -3.65 -10.41
CA SER A 291 -7.65 -3.92 -11.67
C SER A 291 -8.09 -2.64 -12.40
N VAL A 292 -8.18 -2.73 -13.71
CA VAL A 292 -8.70 -1.64 -14.55
C VAL A 292 -10.11 -1.23 -14.10
N LYS A 293 -10.95 -2.18 -13.70
CA LYS A 293 -12.30 -1.91 -13.15
C LYS A 293 -12.24 -1.04 -11.91
N GLU A 294 -11.38 -1.36 -10.96
CA GLU A 294 -11.26 -0.61 -9.70
C GLU A 294 -10.70 0.79 -9.96
N ARG A 295 -9.70 0.89 -10.83
CA ARG A 295 -9.09 2.16 -11.23
C ARG A 295 -10.07 3.08 -11.97
N GLU A 296 -10.89 2.54 -12.86
CA GLU A 296 -11.98 3.29 -13.54
C GLU A 296 -13.03 3.76 -12.52
N ALA A 297 -13.47 2.88 -11.62
CA ALA A 297 -14.44 3.23 -10.58
C ALA A 297 -13.92 4.32 -9.63
N LYS A 298 -12.59 4.37 -9.39
CA LYS A 298 -11.93 5.42 -8.61
C LYS A 298 -11.78 6.73 -9.38
N GLY A 299 -12.06 6.76 -10.69
CA GLY A 299 -11.85 7.92 -11.55
C GLY A 299 -10.38 8.13 -11.95
N TRP A 300 -9.53 7.15 -11.72
CA TRP A 300 -8.13 7.18 -12.13
C TRP A 300 -7.97 6.94 -13.62
N LEU A 301 -8.80 6.06 -14.19
CA LEU A 301 -8.90 5.84 -15.62
C LEU A 301 -10.19 6.50 -16.16
N THR A 302 -10.13 6.97 -17.39
CA THR A 302 -11.25 7.61 -18.09
C THR A 302 -11.77 6.70 -19.20
N SER A 303 -12.81 7.16 -19.91
CA SER A 303 -13.31 6.50 -21.14
C SER A 303 -12.26 6.46 -22.25
N ASP A 304 -11.16 7.20 -22.17
CA ASP A 304 -10.07 7.14 -23.12
C ASP A 304 -9.11 5.99 -22.82
N ASN A 305 -9.01 5.61 -21.57
CA ASN A 305 -8.21 4.47 -21.12
C ASN A 305 -8.98 3.14 -21.12
N VAL A 306 -10.32 3.18 -20.94
CA VAL A 306 -11.17 1.99 -20.87
C VAL A 306 -12.30 2.13 -21.88
N LYS A 307 -12.16 1.49 -23.03
CA LYS A 307 -13.13 1.59 -24.14
C LYS A 307 -14.22 0.53 -24.03
N THR A 308 -15.43 0.88 -24.44
CA THR A 308 -16.53 -0.10 -24.53
C THR A 308 -16.53 -0.79 -25.89
N ILE A 309 -16.63 -2.11 -25.89
CA ILE A 309 -16.77 -2.93 -27.10
C ILE A 309 -18.27 -3.00 -27.47
N TYR A 310 -18.61 -2.57 -28.67
CA TYR A 310 -19.99 -2.60 -29.19
C TYR A 310 -20.17 -3.59 -30.34
N GLN A 311 -19.10 -4.03 -30.98
CA GLN A 311 -19.16 -4.88 -32.17
C GLN A 311 -17.96 -5.85 -32.21
N ASN A 312 -18.06 -6.86 -33.05
CA ASN A 312 -16.94 -7.77 -33.30
C ASN A 312 -15.81 -7.03 -34.03
N GLY A 313 -14.56 -7.32 -33.66
CA GLY A 313 -13.40 -6.68 -34.27
C GLY A 313 -12.09 -7.11 -33.63
N GLN A 314 -11.02 -6.54 -34.11
CA GLN A 314 -9.70 -6.62 -33.49
C GLN A 314 -9.48 -5.38 -32.63
N TYR A 315 -8.96 -5.59 -31.43
CA TYR A 315 -8.76 -4.53 -30.45
C TYR A 315 -7.35 -4.65 -29.89
N THR A 316 -6.64 -3.54 -29.83
CA THR A 316 -5.28 -3.48 -29.24
C THR A 316 -5.37 -3.05 -27.80
N LEU A 317 -4.68 -3.75 -26.93
CA LEU A 317 -4.66 -3.51 -25.50
C LEU A 317 -3.22 -3.34 -25.03
N LYS A 318 -2.94 -2.23 -24.36
CA LYS A 318 -1.68 -2.02 -23.66
C LYS A 318 -1.70 -2.76 -22.31
N GLU A 319 -0.52 -2.99 -21.76
CA GLU A 319 -0.42 -3.53 -20.40
C GLU A 319 -1.15 -2.63 -19.39
N ALA A 320 -1.80 -3.24 -18.39
CA ALA A 320 -2.60 -2.53 -17.39
C ALA A 320 -1.81 -1.46 -16.61
N SER A 321 -0.51 -1.62 -16.46
CA SER A 321 0.41 -0.65 -15.83
C SER A 321 0.86 0.50 -16.75
N THR A 322 0.51 0.49 -18.04
CA THR A 322 0.88 1.59 -18.95
C THR A 322 0.16 2.87 -18.57
N ARG A 323 0.90 3.98 -18.46
CA ARG A 323 0.37 5.31 -18.14
C ARG A 323 0.15 6.14 -19.41
N GLY A 324 -0.74 7.13 -19.31
CA GLY A 324 -1.01 8.14 -20.32
C GLY A 324 -2.50 8.23 -20.69
N ASP A 325 -2.96 9.44 -20.93
CA ASP A 325 -4.40 9.74 -21.12
C ASP A 325 -5.00 9.07 -22.35
N SER A 326 -4.19 8.82 -23.38
CA SER A 326 -4.63 8.17 -24.63
C SER A 326 -4.29 6.67 -24.69
N GLN A 327 -3.69 6.08 -23.65
CA GLN A 327 -3.32 4.66 -23.63
C GLN A 327 -4.54 3.81 -23.27
N ILE A 328 -4.92 2.90 -24.15
CA ILE A 328 -6.01 1.95 -23.91
C ILE A 328 -5.46 0.77 -23.12
N VAL A 329 -5.76 0.73 -21.81
CA VAL A 329 -5.32 -0.31 -20.87
C VAL A 329 -6.44 -1.27 -20.49
N GLY A 330 -7.67 -1.00 -20.93
CA GLY A 330 -8.83 -1.84 -20.67
C GLY A 330 -9.92 -1.75 -21.72
N TYR A 331 -10.67 -2.84 -21.86
CA TYR A 331 -11.94 -2.86 -22.56
C TYR A 331 -13.04 -3.35 -21.65
N LYS A 332 -14.27 -2.88 -21.87
CA LYS A 332 -15.46 -3.38 -21.20
C LYS A 332 -16.54 -3.78 -22.20
N LEU A 333 -17.23 -4.86 -21.89
CA LEU A 333 -18.32 -5.43 -22.66
C LEU A 333 -19.53 -5.62 -21.77
N ASN A 334 -20.64 -4.93 -22.08
CA ASN A 334 -21.90 -5.12 -21.40
C ASN A 334 -22.57 -6.41 -21.89
N LEU A 335 -22.81 -7.35 -20.99
CA LEU A 335 -23.38 -8.64 -21.33
C LEU A 335 -24.87 -8.51 -21.57
N LYS A 336 -25.29 -8.71 -22.84
CA LYS A 336 -26.70 -8.56 -23.28
C LYS A 336 -27.64 -9.42 -22.44
N GLY A 337 -28.73 -8.83 -21.99
CA GLY A 337 -29.75 -9.49 -21.17
C GLY A 337 -29.37 -9.63 -19.69
N THR A 338 -28.31 -8.96 -19.26
CA THR A 338 -27.89 -8.92 -17.86
C THR A 338 -27.49 -7.49 -17.47
N ASN A 339 -27.31 -7.25 -16.17
CA ASN A 339 -26.72 -6.01 -15.65
C ASN A 339 -25.20 -6.16 -15.39
N LYS A 340 -24.55 -7.15 -16.04
CA LYS A 340 -23.14 -7.45 -15.83
C LYS A 340 -22.27 -6.85 -16.92
N THR A 341 -21.11 -6.36 -16.53
CA THR A 341 -20.04 -5.88 -17.41
C THR A 341 -18.82 -6.76 -17.24
N LEU A 342 -18.29 -7.26 -18.34
CA LEU A 342 -17.00 -7.94 -18.38
C LEU A 342 -15.92 -6.89 -18.63
N TYR A 343 -14.84 -6.92 -17.85
CA TYR A 343 -13.64 -6.12 -18.08
C TYR A 343 -12.52 -7.00 -18.62
N LEU A 344 -11.81 -6.49 -19.61
CA LEU A 344 -10.66 -7.12 -20.23
C LEU A 344 -9.44 -6.23 -19.97
N GLU A 345 -8.38 -6.82 -19.42
CA GLU A 345 -7.10 -6.16 -19.20
C GLU A 345 -5.95 -7.13 -19.51
N TYR A 346 -4.83 -6.59 -19.91
CA TYR A 346 -3.60 -7.35 -20.14
C TYR A 346 -2.62 -7.09 -18.99
N ARG A 347 -2.09 -8.13 -18.40
CA ARG A 347 -1.06 -8.08 -17.35
C ARG A 347 0.13 -8.90 -17.76
N ASN A 348 1.29 -8.31 -17.68
CA ASN A 348 2.54 -9.03 -17.84
C ASN A 348 2.99 -9.50 -16.45
N PHE A 349 2.79 -10.76 -16.17
CA PHE A 349 3.36 -11.42 -14.98
C PHE A 349 4.79 -11.84 -15.32
N GLY A 350 5.69 -10.87 -15.52
CA GLY A 350 7.10 -11.15 -15.79
C GLY A 350 7.66 -12.14 -14.77
N THR A 351 8.37 -13.12 -15.22
CA THR A 351 9.08 -14.09 -14.38
C THR A 351 10.10 -13.36 -13.51
N GLY A 352 9.70 -13.14 -12.26
CA GLY A 352 10.55 -12.56 -11.23
C GLY A 352 10.69 -11.06 -11.34
N GLY A 353 9.80 -10.32 -10.68
CA GLY A 353 10.03 -8.98 -10.13
C GLY A 353 10.72 -7.93 -11.00
N ASN A 354 10.71 -8.08 -12.31
CA ASN A 354 11.44 -7.25 -13.26
C ASN A 354 10.44 -6.56 -14.20
N LYS A 355 9.86 -5.52 -13.75
CA LYS A 355 9.69 -4.18 -14.33
C LYS A 355 9.02 -3.33 -13.31
#